data_0a2246bb185ae988dd2300ead89078b7
#
_entry.id   0a2246bb185ae988dd2300ead89078b7
#
_cell.length_a   1.000
_cell.length_b   1.000
_cell.length_c   1.000
_cell.angle_alpha   90.00
_cell.angle_beta   90.00
_cell.angle_gamma   90.00
#
_symmetry.space_group_name_H-M   'P 1'
#
loop_
_entity.id
_entity.type
_entity.pdbx_description
1 polymer ?
#
loop_
_entity_poly.entity_id
_entity_poly.type
_entity_poly.pdbx_seq_one_letter_code
_entity_poly.pdbx_strand_id
1 'polypeptide(L)'
;MKNDITIIPEDGYCRVDEETFFDKEAFNVIDFPFHALQWHGGSGHVEPIDTIEPNIELSGEEGYDYGGYIPLAVQRAAEVKIAQTPPQPTFEELVAAKRAEIWGAGDAILAQVKANFTQAEIESWSKQEQGAKDIQAGNTSTEAAQFVAAIAQGRGIDVSVLMAKILANVASYGALSAAVIGEQQRLDDLIKAATTPEDLEAIIWTFVPSMGGE
;
A
#
# COMPACT_ATOMS: atom_id res chain seq x y z
N MET A 1 -13.89 -29.41 21.16
CA MET A 1 -12.88 -30.28 20.53
C MET A 1 -11.56 -29.97 21.22
N LYS A 2 -10.76 -31.00 21.54
CA LYS A 2 -9.42 -30.76 22.09
C LYS A 2 -8.47 -30.49 20.92
N ASN A 3 -7.63 -29.48 21.04
CA ASN A 3 -6.69 -29.04 20.00
C ASN A 3 -5.65 -30.12 19.67
N ASP A 4 -5.21 -30.16 18.43
CA ASP A 4 -3.99 -30.87 18.05
C ASP A 4 -2.79 -29.98 18.36
N ILE A 5 -1.82 -30.50 19.12
CA ILE A 5 -0.71 -29.73 19.65
C ILE A 5 0.63 -30.42 19.32
N THR A 6 1.60 -29.62 18.93
CA THR A 6 3.02 -30.02 18.91
C THR A 6 3.85 -28.88 19.51
N ILE A 7 4.71 -29.19 20.48
CA ILE A 7 5.60 -28.22 21.11
C ILE A 7 7.02 -28.76 21.04
N ILE A 8 7.99 -27.96 20.61
CA ILE A 8 9.43 -28.24 20.62
C ILE A 8 10.12 -27.03 21.27
N PRO A 9 10.33 -27.06 22.60
CA PRO A 9 10.76 -25.89 23.36
C PRO A 9 12.16 -25.37 22.98
N GLU A 10 13.09 -26.24 22.62
CA GLU A 10 14.45 -25.84 22.18
C GLU A 10 14.42 -24.97 20.94
N ASP A 11 13.46 -25.19 20.04
CA ASP A 11 13.25 -24.42 18.84
C ASP A 11 12.35 -23.19 19.06
N GLY A 12 11.68 -23.09 20.22
CA GLY A 12 10.60 -22.12 20.46
C GLY A 12 9.40 -22.35 19.55
N TYR A 13 9.19 -23.62 19.16
CA TYR A 13 8.14 -24.01 18.22
C TYR A 13 6.90 -24.50 18.94
N CYS A 14 5.74 -24.00 18.51
CA CYS A 14 4.45 -24.54 18.90
C CYS A 14 3.52 -24.56 17.70
N ARG A 15 2.80 -25.67 17.51
CA ARG A 15 1.68 -25.79 16.60
C ARG A 15 0.41 -26.06 17.39
N VAL A 16 -0.63 -25.29 17.12
CA VAL A 16 -1.98 -25.46 17.66
C VAL A 16 -2.92 -25.62 16.47
N ASP A 17 -3.49 -26.82 16.32
CA ASP A 17 -4.28 -27.20 15.15
C ASP A 17 -3.49 -26.99 13.84
N GLU A 18 -3.96 -26.11 12.96
CA GLU A 18 -3.31 -25.79 11.68
C GLU A 18 -2.35 -24.60 11.77
N GLU A 19 -2.30 -23.86 12.91
CA GLU A 19 -1.48 -22.67 13.08
C GLU A 19 -0.14 -22.99 13.73
N THR A 20 0.93 -22.39 13.21
CA THR A 20 2.30 -22.57 13.68
C THR A 20 2.86 -21.25 14.24
N PHE A 21 3.51 -21.35 15.40
CA PHE A 21 4.10 -20.23 16.12
C PHE A 21 5.58 -20.49 16.38
N PHE A 22 6.40 -19.44 16.27
CA PHE A 22 7.81 -19.47 16.63
C PHE A 22 8.09 -18.30 17.59
N ASP A 23 8.32 -18.64 18.87
CA ASP A 23 8.64 -17.68 19.91
C ASP A 23 9.40 -18.38 21.04
N LYS A 24 10.70 -18.08 21.16
CA LYS A 24 11.59 -18.73 22.17
C LYS A 24 11.34 -18.25 23.60
N GLU A 25 10.68 -17.13 23.81
CA GLU A 25 10.29 -16.66 25.14
C GLU A 25 8.99 -17.31 25.57
N ALA A 26 8.02 -17.42 24.65
CA ALA A 26 6.72 -18.02 24.93
C ALA A 26 6.81 -19.55 25.07
N PHE A 27 7.60 -20.25 24.25
CA PHE A 27 7.72 -21.72 24.24
C PHE A 27 9.13 -22.15 24.60
N ASN A 28 9.56 -21.89 25.83
CA ASN A 28 10.90 -22.13 26.31
C ASN A 28 11.02 -23.41 27.14
N VAL A 29 12.25 -23.92 27.33
CA VAL A 29 12.53 -25.16 28.08
C VAL A 29 12.30 -25.05 29.59
N ILE A 30 12.16 -23.84 30.16
CA ILE A 30 11.89 -23.65 31.58
C ILE A 30 10.42 -23.95 31.87
N ASP A 31 9.53 -23.42 31.04
CA ASP A 31 8.08 -23.60 31.19
C ASP A 31 7.60 -24.93 30.59
N PHE A 32 8.36 -25.49 29.62
CA PHE A 32 8.08 -26.75 28.94
C PHE A 32 9.30 -27.67 29.06
N PRO A 33 9.48 -28.39 30.19
CA PRO A 33 10.71 -29.13 30.51
C PRO A 33 10.74 -30.52 29.86
N PHE A 34 10.63 -30.59 28.53
CA PHE A 34 10.72 -31.79 27.72
C PHE A 34 11.36 -31.46 26.36
N HIS A 35 11.77 -32.48 25.61
CA HIS A 35 12.29 -32.33 24.26
C HIS A 35 11.16 -31.98 23.28
N ALA A 36 10.09 -32.78 23.29
CA ALA A 36 8.90 -32.50 22.51
C ALA A 36 7.62 -33.02 23.22
N LEU A 37 6.48 -32.39 22.93
CA LEU A 37 5.16 -32.89 23.28
C LEU A 37 4.31 -32.91 22.02
N GLN A 38 3.65 -34.04 21.76
CA GLN A 38 2.70 -34.18 20.67
C GLN A 38 1.36 -34.69 21.20
N TRP A 39 0.27 -34.04 20.78
CA TRP A 39 -1.09 -34.41 21.14
C TRP A 39 -2.00 -34.35 19.92
N HIS A 40 -2.71 -35.43 19.60
CA HIS A 40 -3.59 -35.52 18.45
C HIS A 40 -4.83 -36.32 18.78
N GLY A 41 -6.03 -35.78 18.52
CA GLY A 41 -7.29 -36.51 18.55
C GLY A 41 -7.68 -37.22 19.86
N GLY A 42 -7.00 -36.87 20.97
CA GLY A 42 -7.30 -37.46 22.30
C GLY A 42 -6.21 -38.39 22.85
N SER A 43 -5.08 -38.50 22.17
CA SER A 43 -3.88 -39.22 22.64
C SER A 43 -2.62 -38.50 22.15
N GLY A 44 -1.47 -38.80 22.78
CA GLY A 44 -0.20 -38.20 22.41
C GLY A 44 0.95 -38.77 23.23
N HIS A 45 2.06 -38.10 23.19
CA HIS A 45 3.21 -38.46 24.02
C HIS A 45 4.08 -37.24 24.35
N VAL A 46 4.88 -37.40 25.40
CA VAL A 46 5.99 -36.48 25.75
C VAL A 46 7.31 -37.19 25.54
N GLU A 47 8.21 -36.53 24.87
CA GLU A 47 9.60 -36.96 24.72
C GLU A 47 10.45 -36.26 25.80
N PRO A 48 11.00 -36.98 26.79
CA PRO A 48 11.88 -36.40 27.81
C PRO A 48 13.10 -35.74 27.21
N ILE A 49 13.72 -34.78 27.94
CA ILE A 49 15.01 -34.17 27.55
C ILE A 49 16.11 -35.21 27.50
N ASP A 50 16.12 -36.17 28.46
CA ASP A 50 17.05 -37.30 28.42
C ASP A 50 16.52 -38.37 27.46
N THR A 51 17.12 -38.48 26.31
CA THR A 51 16.76 -39.44 25.24
C THR A 51 16.90 -40.91 25.63
N ILE A 52 17.45 -41.25 26.82
CA ILE A 52 17.53 -42.60 27.35
C ILE A 52 16.20 -43.00 28.01
N GLU A 53 15.43 -42.03 28.47
CA GLU A 53 14.09 -42.29 29.06
C GLU A 53 13.06 -42.59 27.97
N PRO A 54 12.15 -43.56 28.19
CA PRO A 54 11.10 -43.84 27.24
C PRO A 54 10.09 -42.68 27.19
N ASN A 55 9.42 -42.53 26.05
CA ASN A 55 8.34 -41.57 25.89
C ASN A 55 7.23 -41.82 26.89
N ILE A 56 6.63 -40.77 27.39
CA ILE A 56 5.47 -40.82 28.30
C ILE A 56 4.21 -40.74 27.44
N GLU A 57 3.47 -41.86 27.42
CA GLU A 57 2.22 -41.92 26.68
C GLU A 57 1.10 -41.15 27.39
N LEU A 58 0.36 -40.35 26.62
CA LEU A 58 -0.74 -39.53 27.08
C LEU A 58 -2.07 -40.01 26.45
N SER A 59 -3.12 -40.05 27.26
CA SER A 59 -4.46 -40.40 26.73
C SER A 59 -5.59 -39.82 27.58
N GLY A 60 -6.72 -39.57 26.95
CA GLY A 60 -7.92 -39.09 27.63
C GLY A 60 -7.79 -37.67 28.20
N GLU A 61 -8.59 -37.37 29.22
CA GLU A 61 -8.56 -36.03 29.87
C GLU A 61 -7.32 -35.83 30.71
N GLU A 62 -6.88 -36.83 31.42
CA GLU A 62 -5.65 -36.78 32.24
C GLU A 62 -4.40 -36.52 31.36
N GLY A 63 -4.34 -37.17 30.19
CA GLY A 63 -3.27 -36.93 29.21
C GLY A 63 -3.30 -35.52 28.63
N TYR A 64 -4.49 -34.95 28.36
CA TYR A 64 -4.61 -33.58 27.90
C TYR A 64 -4.15 -32.56 28.98
N ASP A 65 -4.46 -32.85 30.25
CA ASP A 65 -4.10 -31.99 31.39
C ASP A 65 -2.70 -32.30 31.94
N TYR A 66 -1.93 -33.18 31.31
CA TYR A 66 -0.60 -33.58 31.76
C TYR A 66 0.28 -32.35 32.05
N GLY A 67 0.64 -32.17 33.32
CA GLY A 67 1.46 -31.04 33.78
C GLY A 67 0.91 -29.65 33.45
N GLY A 68 -0.30 -29.56 32.87
CA GLY A 68 -0.87 -28.31 32.41
C GLY A 68 -0.23 -27.75 31.12
N TYR A 69 0.66 -28.49 30.50
CA TYR A 69 1.49 -27.99 29.38
C TYR A 69 0.68 -27.71 28.11
N ILE A 70 -0.31 -28.57 27.77
CA ILE A 70 -1.15 -28.38 26.59
C ILE A 70 -2.04 -27.14 26.75
N PRO A 71 -2.78 -26.95 27.85
CA PRO A 71 -3.51 -25.71 28.09
C PRO A 71 -2.62 -24.46 28.10
N LEU A 72 -1.44 -24.55 28.69
CA LEU A 72 -0.46 -23.45 28.71
C LEU A 72 0.02 -23.10 27.28
N ALA A 73 0.32 -24.08 26.47
CA ALA A 73 0.74 -23.87 25.09
C ALA A 73 -0.34 -23.21 24.25
N VAL A 74 -1.60 -23.65 24.39
CA VAL A 74 -2.76 -23.03 23.71
C VAL A 74 -2.91 -21.55 24.13
N GLN A 75 -2.79 -21.27 25.44
CA GLN A 75 -2.84 -19.89 25.93
C GLN A 75 -1.70 -19.05 25.34
N ARG A 76 -0.46 -19.54 25.39
CA ARG A 76 0.72 -18.83 24.88
C ARG A 76 0.64 -18.61 23.37
N ALA A 77 0.19 -19.59 22.60
CA ALA A 77 -0.05 -19.45 21.18
C ALA A 77 -1.04 -18.31 20.86
N ALA A 78 -2.11 -18.20 21.65
CA ALA A 78 -3.06 -17.09 21.50
C ALA A 78 -2.43 -15.72 21.82
N GLU A 79 -1.61 -15.65 22.87
CA GLU A 79 -0.87 -14.42 23.25
C GLU A 79 0.15 -14.02 22.14
N VAL A 80 0.92 -14.98 21.63
CA VAL A 80 1.87 -14.76 20.51
C VAL A 80 1.14 -14.30 19.25
N LYS A 81 -0.01 -14.92 18.93
CA LYS A 81 -0.84 -14.51 17.80
C LYS A 81 -1.28 -13.06 17.91
N ILE A 82 -1.76 -12.65 19.09
CA ILE A 82 -2.15 -11.26 19.35
C ILE A 82 -0.94 -10.33 19.19
N ALA A 83 0.22 -10.68 19.78
CA ALA A 83 1.42 -9.86 19.74
C ALA A 83 2.01 -9.73 18.33
N GLN A 84 1.90 -10.77 17.50
CA GLN A 84 2.38 -10.79 16.13
C GLN A 84 1.38 -10.25 15.11
N THR A 85 0.10 -10.06 15.50
CA THR A 85 -0.91 -9.46 14.62
C THR A 85 -0.67 -7.95 14.56
N PRO A 86 -0.38 -7.36 13.40
CA PRO A 86 -0.25 -5.92 13.29
C PRO A 86 -1.52 -5.21 13.79
N PRO A 87 -1.39 -4.09 14.50
CA PRO A 87 -2.55 -3.32 14.90
C PRO A 87 -3.37 -2.93 13.67
N GLN A 88 -4.68 -3.04 13.77
CA GLN A 88 -5.56 -2.57 12.71
C GLN A 88 -5.36 -1.06 12.52
N PRO A 89 -5.32 -0.57 11.28
CA PRO A 89 -5.17 0.85 11.03
C PRO A 89 -6.35 1.62 11.65
N THR A 90 -6.04 2.74 12.26
CA THR A 90 -7.05 3.68 12.75
C THR A 90 -7.84 4.27 11.59
N PHE A 91 -9.04 4.79 11.87
CA PHE A 91 -9.85 5.45 10.84
C PHE A 91 -9.10 6.64 10.20
N GLU A 92 -8.32 7.39 10.99
CA GLU A 92 -7.50 8.50 10.50
C GLU A 92 -6.42 8.01 9.52
N GLU A 93 -5.75 6.89 9.81
CA GLU A 93 -4.78 6.27 8.90
C GLU A 93 -5.43 5.77 7.61
N LEU A 94 -6.65 5.21 7.69
CA LEU A 94 -7.43 4.81 6.52
C LEU A 94 -7.82 6.02 5.65
N VAL A 95 -8.24 7.13 6.27
CA VAL A 95 -8.52 8.41 5.58
C VAL A 95 -7.27 8.93 4.87
N ALA A 96 -6.12 8.93 5.54
CA ALA A 96 -4.85 9.39 4.96
C ALA A 96 -4.42 8.50 3.77
N ALA A 97 -4.54 7.18 3.91
CA ALA A 97 -4.23 6.21 2.87
C ALA A 97 -5.15 6.38 1.64
N LYS A 98 -6.46 6.53 1.86
CA LYS A 98 -7.44 6.74 0.78
C LYS A 98 -7.17 8.06 0.04
N ARG A 99 -6.85 9.12 0.76
CA ARG A 99 -6.49 10.41 0.16
C ARG A 99 -5.22 10.29 -0.70
N ALA A 100 -4.19 9.60 -0.21
CA ALA A 100 -2.97 9.36 -0.98
C ALA A 100 -3.23 8.53 -2.25
N GLU A 101 -4.10 7.51 -2.18
CA GLU A 101 -4.55 6.72 -3.33
C GLU A 101 -5.20 7.60 -4.41
N ILE A 102 -6.18 8.43 -4.01
CA ILE A 102 -6.91 9.29 -4.94
C ILE A 102 -6.00 10.35 -5.58
N TRP A 103 -5.14 11.00 -4.79
CA TRP A 103 -4.20 11.97 -5.32
C TRP A 103 -3.17 11.33 -6.24
N GLY A 104 -2.63 10.17 -5.84
CA GLY A 104 -1.69 9.41 -6.66
C GLY A 104 -2.28 8.98 -8.01
N ALA A 105 -3.56 8.60 -8.06
CA ALA A 105 -4.25 8.26 -9.30
C ALA A 105 -4.33 9.46 -10.25
N GLY A 106 -4.69 10.65 -9.77
CA GLY A 106 -4.71 11.87 -10.57
C GLY A 106 -3.33 12.31 -11.04
N ASP A 107 -2.34 12.29 -10.13
CA ASP A 107 -0.97 12.67 -10.46
C ASP A 107 -0.36 11.73 -11.51
N ALA A 108 -0.68 10.44 -11.46
CA ALA A 108 -0.22 9.46 -12.45
C ALA A 108 -0.73 9.78 -13.86
N ILE A 109 -1.98 10.25 -14.01
CA ILE A 109 -2.55 10.67 -15.30
C ILE A 109 -1.79 11.87 -15.84
N LEU A 110 -1.56 12.89 -15.01
CA LEU A 110 -0.82 14.08 -15.44
C LEU A 110 0.65 13.79 -15.73
N ALA A 111 1.26 12.87 -14.99
CA ALA A 111 2.63 12.43 -15.21
C ALA A 111 2.80 11.72 -16.57
N GLN A 112 1.82 10.95 -17.05
CA GLN A 112 1.87 10.31 -18.37
C GLN A 112 1.99 11.35 -19.50
N VAL A 113 1.29 12.47 -19.39
CA VAL A 113 1.42 13.57 -20.39
C VAL A 113 2.81 14.19 -20.32
N LYS A 114 3.28 14.50 -19.10
CA LYS A 114 4.60 15.12 -18.88
C LYS A 114 5.75 14.23 -19.31
N ALA A 115 5.61 12.90 -19.28
CA ALA A 115 6.65 11.96 -19.67
C ALA A 115 7.08 12.08 -21.16
N ASN A 116 6.26 12.73 -21.99
CA ASN A 116 6.59 12.97 -23.39
C ASN A 116 7.45 14.23 -23.62
N PHE A 117 7.82 14.96 -22.56
CA PHE A 117 8.53 16.24 -22.62
C PHE A 117 9.77 16.19 -21.73
N THR A 118 10.80 16.94 -22.12
CA THR A 118 11.98 17.11 -21.26
C THR A 118 11.67 17.99 -20.07
N GLN A 119 12.42 17.85 -18.97
CA GLN A 119 12.25 18.69 -17.79
C GLN A 119 12.39 20.19 -18.12
N ALA A 120 13.37 20.56 -18.96
CA ALA A 120 13.57 21.94 -19.39
C ALA A 120 12.37 22.49 -20.19
N GLU A 121 11.72 21.65 -20.99
CA GLU A 121 10.52 22.03 -21.73
C GLU A 121 9.34 22.26 -20.78
N ILE A 122 9.13 21.35 -19.81
CA ILE A 122 8.07 21.49 -18.79
C ILE A 122 8.25 22.79 -17.98
N GLU A 123 9.46 23.06 -17.52
CA GLU A 123 9.79 24.28 -16.77
C GLU A 123 9.55 25.57 -17.57
N SER A 124 9.63 25.50 -18.88
CA SER A 124 9.41 26.64 -19.77
C SER A 124 7.95 26.84 -20.20
N TRP A 125 7.02 25.93 -19.88
CA TRP A 125 5.63 25.96 -20.38
C TRP A 125 4.91 27.27 -20.08
N SER A 126 5.03 27.81 -18.85
CA SER A 126 4.40 29.09 -18.50
C SER A 126 4.93 30.24 -19.35
N LYS A 127 6.26 30.26 -19.64
CA LYS A 127 6.88 31.28 -20.50
C LYS A 127 6.47 31.09 -21.96
N GLN A 128 6.38 29.86 -22.44
CA GLN A 128 5.89 29.53 -23.78
C GLN A 128 4.43 29.97 -23.97
N GLU A 129 3.56 29.65 -23.00
CA GLU A 129 2.15 30.04 -23.00
C GLU A 129 1.99 31.54 -23.07
N GLN A 130 2.69 32.28 -22.17
CA GLN A 130 2.63 33.73 -22.19
C GLN A 130 3.13 34.30 -23.52
N GLY A 131 4.25 33.79 -24.04
CA GLY A 131 4.81 34.26 -25.32
C GLY A 131 3.89 33.96 -26.51
N ALA A 132 3.23 32.82 -26.52
CA ALA A 132 2.23 32.49 -27.55
C ALA A 132 1.01 33.41 -27.51
N LYS A 133 0.50 33.74 -26.31
CA LYS A 133 -0.59 34.72 -26.12
C LYS A 133 -0.17 36.12 -26.55
N ASP A 134 1.03 36.54 -26.23
CA ASP A 134 1.60 37.86 -26.63
C ASP A 134 1.69 37.98 -28.16
N ILE A 135 2.22 36.94 -28.82
CA ILE A 135 2.31 36.88 -30.29
C ILE A 135 0.92 36.92 -30.91
N GLN A 136 -0.03 36.14 -30.38
CA GLN A 136 -1.43 36.17 -30.84
C GLN A 136 -2.07 37.54 -30.72
N ALA A 137 -1.73 38.30 -29.68
CA ALA A 137 -2.19 39.69 -29.48
C ALA A 137 -1.40 40.74 -30.28
N GLY A 138 -0.41 40.35 -31.09
CA GLY A 138 0.46 41.26 -31.86
C GLY A 138 1.63 41.84 -31.07
N ASN A 139 1.84 41.44 -29.82
CA ASN A 139 2.90 41.92 -28.94
C ASN A 139 4.17 41.09 -29.11
N THR A 140 4.88 41.25 -30.21
CA THR A 140 6.06 40.40 -30.56
C THR A 140 7.35 40.84 -29.88
N SER A 141 7.40 41.99 -29.17
CA SER A 141 8.59 42.54 -28.53
C SER A 141 8.76 42.12 -27.06
N THR A 142 7.83 41.40 -26.47
CA THR A 142 7.93 40.93 -25.08
C THR A 142 9.00 39.83 -24.96
N GLU A 143 9.61 39.73 -23.78
CA GLU A 143 10.60 38.65 -23.51
C GLU A 143 10.05 37.24 -23.76
N ALA A 144 8.80 37.01 -23.40
CA ALA A 144 8.13 35.75 -23.63
C ALA A 144 7.88 35.45 -25.12
N ALA A 145 7.45 36.47 -25.90
CA ALA A 145 7.29 36.36 -27.34
C ALA A 145 8.62 36.08 -28.05
N GLN A 146 9.68 36.78 -27.66
CA GLN A 146 11.03 36.56 -28.19
C GLN A 146 11.55 35.15 -27.85
N PHE A 147 11.24 34.63 -26.67
CA PHE A 147 11.59 33.26 -26.28
C PHE A 147 10.93 32.24 -27.22
N VAL A 148 9.63 32.38 -27.53
CA VAL A 148 8.93 31.52 -28.47
C VAL A 148 9.51 31.66 -29.90
N ALA A 149 9.82 32.89 -30.32
CA ALA A 149 10.44 33.13 -31.62
C ALA A 149 11.83 32.46 -31.73
N ALA A 150 12.64 32.50 -30.68
CA ALA A 150 13.94 31.83 -30.65
C ALA A 150 13.80 30.30 -30.73
N ILE A 151 12.82 29.70 -30.07
CA ILE A 151 12.52 28.28 -30.22
C ILE A 151 12.10 27.94 -31.67
N ALA A 152 11.22 28.74 -32.27
CA ALA A 152 10.77 28.54 -33.66
C ALA A 152 11.95 28.64 -34.65
N GLN A 153 12.83 29.62 -34.47
CA GLN A 153 14.05 29.76 -35.25
C GLN A 153 14.98 28.53 -35.11
N GLY A 154 15.23 28.08 -33.88
CA GLY A 154 16.05 26.89 -33.61
C GLY A 154 15.49 25.61 -34.23
N ARG A 155 14.17 25.54 -34.39
CA ARG A 155 13.45 24.41 -35.02
C ARG A 155 13.32 24.56 -36.56
N GLY A 156 13.62 25.71 -37.10
CA GLY A 156 13.45 26.00 -38.53
C GLY A 156 11.97 26.05 -38.97
N ILE A 157 11.06 26.48 -38.08
CA ILE A 157 9.62 26.56 -38.36
C ILE A 157 9.13 28.00 -38.20
N ASP A 158 7.99 28.32 -38.82
CA ASP A 158 7.35 29.60 -38.65
C ASP A 158 6.87 29.80 -37.20
N VAL A 159 7.02 31.01 -36.65
CA VAL A 159 6.62 31.34 -35.28
C VAL A 159 5.11 31.19 -35.07
N SER A 160 4.29 31.48 -36.11
CA SER A 160 2.85 31.31 -36.03
C SER A 160 2.42 29.86 -35.91
N VAL A 161 3.16 28.96 -36.56
CA VAL A 161 2.94 27.49 -36.45
C VAL A 161 3.28 27.02 -35.03
N LEU A 162 4.41 27.47 -34.47
CA LEU A 162 4.78 27.11 -33.08
C LEU A 162 3.79 27.70 -32.07
N MET A 163 3.39 28.97 -32.24
CA MET A 163 2.39 29.64 -31.40
C MET A 163 1.09 28.85 -31.38
N ALA A 164 0.55 28.48 -32.54
CA ALA A 164 -0.70 27.72 -32.63
C ALA A 164 -0.58 26.36 -31.91
N LYS A 165 0.56 25.66 -32.06
CA LYS A 165 0.83 24.38 -31.39
C LYS A 165 0.91 24.55 -29.87
N ILE A 166 1.60 25.57 -29.39
CA ILE A 166 1.67 25.86 -27.93
C ILE A 166 0.27 26.10 -27.37
N LEU A 167 -0.54 26.96 -28.00
CA LEU A 167 -1.87 27.27 -27.52
C LEU A 167 -2.81 26.03 -27.53
N ALA A 168 -2.71 25.18 -28.54
CA ALA A 168 -3.45 23.92 -28.58
C ALA A 168 -3.04 22.97 -27.45
N ASN A 169 -1.75 22.83 -27.19
CA ASN A 169 -1.23 22.00 -26.08
C ASN A 169 -1.67 22.56 -24.72
N VAL A 170 -1.61 23.89 -24.53
CA VAL A 170 -2.10 24.55 -23.30
C VAL A 170 -3.57 24.27 -23.08
N ALA A 171 -4.40 24.39 -24.12
CA ALA A 171 -5.82 24.11 -24.03
C ALA A 171 -6.10 22.64 -23.64
N SER A 172 -5.42 21.72 -24.31
CA SER A 172 -5.58 20.26 -24.07
C SER A 172 -5.14 19.87 -22.65
N TYR A 173 -3.93 20.28 -22.25
CA TYR A 173 -3.42 19.99 -20.92
C TYR A 173 -4.23 20.70 -19.81
N GLY A 174 -4.66 21.95 -20.07
CA GLY A 174 -5.51 22.70 -19.16
C GLY A 174 -6.86 22.01 -18.92
N ALA A 175 -7.50 21.50 -19.98
CA ALA A 175 -8.76 20.77 -19.87
C ALA A 175 -8.57 19.45 -19.08
N LEU A 176 -7.51 18.69 -19.39
CA LEU A 176 -7.19 17.45 -18.67
C LEU A 176 -6.91 17.71 -17.18
N SER A 177 -6.03 18.66 -16.89
CA SER A 177 -5.68 18.96 -15.49
C SER A 177 -6.86 19.50 -14.69
N ALA A 178 -7.73 20.31 -15.28
CA ALA A 178 -8.95 20.79 -14.64
C ALA A 178 -9.90 19.61 -14.30
N ALA A 179 -10.05 18.66 -15.23
CA ALA A 179 -10.89 17.48 -15.01
C ALA A 179 -10.31 16.58 -13.90
N VAL A 180 -8.99 16.31 -13.92
CA VAL A 180 -8.29 15.53 -12.88
C VAL A 180 -8.42 16.20 -11.51
N ILE A 181 -8.12 17.50 -11.41
CA ILE A 181 -8.21 18.25 -10.15
C ILE A 181 -9.66 18.28 -9.64
N GLY A 182 -10.62 18.47 -10.54
CA GLY A 182 -12.04 18.45 -10.19
C GLY A 182 -12.47 17.11 -9.60
N GLU A 183 -12.02 16.01 -10.18
CA GLU A 183 -12.31 14.67 -9.65
C GLU A 183 -11.60 14.42 -8.31
N GLN A 184 -10.33 14.82 -8.17
CA GLN A 184 -9.60 14.72 -6.90
C GLN A 184 -10.34 15.46 -5.78
N GLN A 185 -10.80 16.70 -6.04
CA GLN A 185 -11.52 17.51 -5.06
C GLN A 185 -12.88 16.90 -4.72
N ARG A 186 -13.62 16.41 -5.71
CA ARG A 186 -14.91 15.73 -5.50
C ARG A 186 -14.76 14.50 -4.61
N LEU A 187 -13.73 13.68 -4.86
CA LEU A 187 -13.46 12.49 -4.07
C LEU A 187 -12.92 12.83 -2.67
N ASP A 188 -12.10 13.89 -2.53
CA ASP A 188 -11.65 14.39 -1.23
C ASP A 188 -12.82 14.89 -0.36
N ASP A 189 -13.84 15.48 -0.96
CA ASP A 189 -15.06 15.88 -0.25
C ASP A 189 -15.86 14.67 0.23
N LEU A 190 -15.89 13.57 -0.54
CA LEU A 190 -16.49 12.31 -0.08
C LEU A 190 -15.67 11.67 1.06
N ILE A 191 -14.34 11.71 0.98
CA ILE A 191 -13.45 11.24 2.06
C ILE A 191 -13.70 12.01 3.35
N LYS A 192 -13.85 13.34 3.28
CA LYS A 192 -14.19 14.17 4.45
C LYS A 192 -15.57 13.86 5.05
N ALA A 193 -16.51 13.43 4.23
CA ALA A 193 -17.86 13.07 4.66
C ALA A 193 -17.96 11.63 5.18
N ALA A 194 -16.98 10.77 4.89
CA ALA A 194 -16.96 9.38 5.34
C ALA A 194 -16.85 9.30 6.86
N THR A 195 -17.57 8.36 7.45
CA THR A 195 -17.61 8.13 8.91
C THR A 195 -17.25 6.71 9.29
N THR A 196 -17.19 5.81 8.32
CA THR A 196 -16.87 4.40 8.52
C THR A 196 -15.81 3.94 7.51
N PRO A 197 -15.07 2.85 7.79
CA PRO A 197 -14.16 2.22 6.81
C PRO A 197 -14.87 1.86 5.50
N GLU A 198 -16.10 1.35 5.57
CA GLU A 198 -16.90 0.95 4.41
C GLU A 198 -17.24 2.15 3.51
N ASP A 199 -17.49 3.34 4.11
CA ASP A 199 -17.68 4.58 3.35
C ASP A 199 -16.41 4.91 2.53
N LEU A 200 -15.21 4.74 3.14
CA LEU A 200 -13.94 4.97 2.46
C LEU A 200 -13.67 3.95 1.34
N GLU A 201 -13.99 2.69 1.55
CA GLU A 201 -13.81 1.63 0.54
C GLU A 201 -14.68 1.88 -0.70
N ALA A 202 -15.87 2.46 -0.53
CA ALA A 202 -16.77 2.80 -1.63
C ALA A 202 -16.26 3.96 -2.51
N ILE A 203 -15.28 4.74 -2.03
CA ILE A 203 -14.69 5.84 -2.78
C ILE A 203 -13.61 5.30 -3.72
N ILE A 204 -13.90 5.30 -5.01
CA ILE A 204 -12.98 4.79 -6.04
C ILE A 204 -12.72 5.85 -7.11
N TRP A 205 -11.51 5.86 -7.64
CA TRP A 205 -11.14 6.66 -8.80
C TRP A 205 -11.71 6.02 -10.07
N THR A 206 -12.61 6.72 -10.76
CA THR A 206 -13.24 6.21 -11.98
C THR A 206 -12.94 7.06 -13.20
N PHE A 207 -12.30 8.21 -13.03
CA PHE A 207 -11.99 9.10 -14.14
C PHE A 207 -10.97 8.45 -15.10
N VAL A 208 -11.37 8.36 -16.36
CA VAL A 208 -10.51 7.93 -17.48
C VAL A 208 -10.41 9.10 -18.44
N PRO A 209 -9.20 9.61 -18.73
CA PRO A 209 -9.04 10.68 -19.71
C PRO A 209 -9.53 10.24 -21.07
N SER A 210 -10.37 11.04 -21.71
CA SER A 210 -10.65 10.87 -23.13
C SER A 210 -9.34 11.17 -23.88
N MET A 211 -8.63 10.14 -24.31
CA MET A 211 -7.52 10.32 -25.22
C MET A 211 -8.14 10.83 -26.52
N GLY A 212 -8.11 12.15 -26.74
CA GLY A 212 -8.46 12.72 -28.02
C GLY A 212 -7.61 12.05 -29.08
N GLY A 213 -8.26 11.40 -30.04
CA GLY A 213 -7.57 10.77 -31.18
C GLY A 213 -6.70 11.78 -31.89
N GLU A 214 -5.65 11.25 -32.48
CA GLU A 214 -4.60 11.89 -33.28
C GLU A 214 -5.12 12.99 -34.21
#